data_fa136c64102fdce94935e1a7acd87567
#
_entry.id   fa136c64102fdce94935e1a7acd87567
#
_cell.length_a   1.000
_cell.length_b   1.000
_cell.length_c   1.000
_cell.angle_alpha   90.00
_cell.angle_beta   90.00
_cell.angle_gamma   90.00
#
_symmetry.space_group_name_H-M   'P 1'
#
loop_
_entity.id
_entity.type
_entity.pdbx_description
1 polymer ?
#
loop_
_entity_poly.entity_id
_entity_poly.type
_entity_poly.pdbx_seq_one_letter_code
_entity_poly.pdbx_strand_id
1 'polypeptide(L)'
;DYNKPKEVNHMNAELTELVFILDRSGSMGGLESDTIGGFNGMIERQKKEGEKVNVTTILFDDEVEIIHDRFPIDAVQPLTDKEYYVRGCTALLDAVGQAINKIDNVQKHLPEEHRAGKVLFVITTDGLENSSTEFNYNDIKRMIEAKKECGWEFLFLGANIDAGKEAEKIGIERNRSVTYENDHDGVALNYEAVGRAVRGVTKSRTCSIELDDAWADDIAEYHEKAGKR
;
A
#
# COMPACT_ATOMS: atom_id res chain seq x y z
N ASP A 1 -27.30 25.63 26.07
CA ASP A 1 -25.91 25.13 26.01
C ASP A 1 -25.53 24.69 24.61
N TYR A 2 -25.32 25.72 23.74
CA TYR A 2 -24.80 25.53 22.39
C TYR A 2 -23.43 26.21 22.34
N ASN A 3 -22.36 25.50 22.62
CA ASN A 3 -20.99 25.76 22.19
C ASN A 3 -20.02 24.72 22.77
N LYS A 4 -20.13 23.46 22.33
CA LYS A 4 -18.94 22.62 22.34
C LYS A 4 -18.11 23.06 21.15
N PRO A 5 -16.85 23.49 21.34
CA PRO A 5 -15.96 23.68 20.21
C PRO A 5 -15.86 22.33 19.50
N LYS A 6 -15.96 22.33 18.15
CA LYS A 6 -15.61 21.16 17.34
C LYS A 6 -14.22 20.74 17.82
N GLU A 7 -14.06 19.52 18.28
CA GLU A 7 -12.75 18.95 18.58
C GLU A 7 -11.89 19.15 17.34
N VAL A 8 -10.90 20.04 17.47
CA VAL A 8 -9.89 20.23 16.45
C VAL A 8 -9.10 18.94 16.45
N ASN A 9 -9.16 18.21 15.36
CA ASN A 9 -8.45 16.96 15.20
C ASN A 9 -6.95 17.23 15.31
N HIS A 10 -6.34 16.91 16.44
CA HIS A 10 -4.94 17.22 16.78
C HIS A 10 -3.95 16.19 16.21
N MET A 11 -4.38 15.35 15.25
CA MET A 11 -3.48 14.43 14.55
C MET A 11 -2.35 15.18 13.87
N ASN A 12 -1.17 14.56 13.83
CA ASN A 12 0.01 15.15 13.23
C ASN A 12 -0.09 15.14 11.69
N ALA A 13 -0.51 16.27 11.11
CA ALA A 13 -0.67 16.44 9.66
C ALA A 13 0.65 16.27 8.87
N GLU A 14 1.80 16.43 9.53
CA GLU A 14 3.11 16.23 8.89
C GLU A 14 3.53 14.75 8.85
N LEU A 15 2.92 13.88 9.68
CA LEU A 15 3.28 12.48 9.76
C LEU A 15 2.39 11.64 8.84
N THR A 16 3.01 10.81 8.03
CA THR A 16 2.34 9.81 7.19
C THR A 16 2.69 8.40 7.67
N GLU A 17 1.68 7.56 7.83
CA GLU A 17 1.83 6.10 8.00
C GLU A 17 1.72 5.46 6.62
N LEU A 18 2.80 4.90 6.12
CA LEU A 18 2.90 4.28 4.81
C LEU A 18 3.04 2.77 4.97
N VAL A 19 2.07 2.02 4.44
CA VAL A 19 1.99 0.58 4.61
C VAL A 19 2.08 -0.11 3.27
N PHE A 20 3.11 -0.90 3.06
CA PHE A 20 3.29 -1.75 1.89
C PHE A 20 2.88 -3.18 2.22
N ILE A 21 2.04 -3.76 1.38
CA ILE A 21 1.64 -5.17 1.40
C ILE A 21 2.06 -5.75 0.06
N LEU A 22 3.16 -6.50 0.06
CA LEU A 22 3.84 -6.98 -1.14
C LEU A 22 3.72 -8.50 -1.24
N ASP A 23 3.16 -8.94 -2.35
CA ASP A 23 3.06 -10.35 -2.71
C ASP A 23 4.45 -10.92 -2.99
N ARG A 24 4.75 -12.06 -2.38
CA ARG A 24 5.90 -12.90 -2.71
C ARG A 24 5.48 -14.34 -2.99
N SER A 25 4.24 -14.55 -3.41
CA SER A 25 3.75 -15.88 -3.83
C SER A 25 4.47 -16.38 -5.07
N GLY A 26 4.30 -17.67 -5.38
CA GLY A 26 5.04 -18.34 -6.44
C GLY A 26 4.89 -17.72 -7.84
N SER A 27 3.79 -17.01 -8.10
CA SER A 27 3.54 -16.30 -9.36
C SER A 27 4.48 -15.11 -9.60
N MET A 28 5.01 -14.49 -8.51
CA MET A 28 6.03 -13.42 -8.58
C MET A 28 7.42 -13.91 -9.05
N GLY A 29 7.57 -15.22 -9.34
CA GLY A 29 8.86 -15.81 -9.74
C GLY A 29 9.45 -15.20 -11.02
N GLY A 30 10.74 -14.84 -10.94
CA GLY A 30 11.48 -14.20 -12.03
C GLY A 30 11.52 -12.67 -11.96
N LEU A 31 10.77 -12.04 -11.05
CA LEU A 31 10.73 -10.59 -10.84
C LEU A 31 11.24 -10.15 -9.46
N GLU A 32 11.87 -11.06 -8.72
CA GLU A 32 12.34 -10.79 -7.37
C GLU A 32 13.32 -9.62 -7.36
N SER A 33 14.29 -9.61 -8.28
CA SER A 33 15.28 -8.53 -8.38
C SER A 33 14.65 -7.18 -8.77
N ASP A 34 13.62 -7.20 -9.63
CA ASP A 34 12.92 -5.98 -10.07
C ASP A 34 12.06 -5.42 -8.95
N THR A 35 11.37 -6.28 -8.21
CA THR A 35 10.59 -5.90 -7.02
C THR A 35 11.48 -5.31 -5.93
N ILE A 36 12.57 -5.99 -5.58
CA ILE A 36 13.57 -5.51 -4.61
C ILE A 36 14.16 -4.16 -5.06
N GLY A 37 14.62 -4.09 -6.30
CA GLY A 37 15.22 -2.87 -6.86
C GLY A 37 14.25 -1.70 -6.92
N GLY A 38 13.02 -1.97 -7.37
CA GLY A 38 11.95 -0.97 -7.46
C GLY A 38 11.54 -0.42 -6.10
N PHE A 39 11.27 -1.31 -5.13
CA PHE A 39 10.95 -0.94 -3.75
C PHE A 39 12.08 -0.12 -3.13
N ASN A 40 13.31 -0.63 -3.14
CA ASN A 40 14.45 0.05 -2.54
C ASN A 40 14.70 1.42 -3.20
N GLY A 41 14.66 1.48 -4.53
CA GLY A 41 14.83 2.74 -5.27
C GLY A 41 13.74 3.77 -4.94
N MET A 42 12.50 3.33 -4.78
CA MET A 42 11.40 4.19 -4.36
C MET A 42 11.61 4.71 -2.94
N ILE A 43 11.95 3.85 -1.96
CA ILE A 43 12.24 4.26 -0.57
C ILE A 43 13.40 5.27 -0.53
N GLU A 44 14.50 5.02 -1.24
CA GLU A 44 15.65 5.93 -1.28
C GLU A 44 15.31 7.31 -1.90
N ARG A 45 14.37 7.37 -2.85
CA ARG A 45 13.85 8.64 -3.36
C ARG A 45 13.02 9.37 -2.31
N GLN A 46 12.17 8.66 -1.57
CA GLN A 46 11.33 9.25 -0.52
C GLN A 46 12.17 9.77 0.66
N LYS A 47 13.24 9.09 1.05
CA LYS A 47 14.19 9.60 2.07
C LYS A 47 14.75 10.98 1.72
N LYS A 48 15.05 11.22 0.45
CA LYS A 48 15.57 12.51 -0.04
C LYS A 48 14.57 13.65 0.01
N GLU A 49 13.27 13.35 0.09
CA GLU A 49 12.22 14.37 0.23
C GLU A 49 12.16 14.98 1.63
N GLY A 50 12.69 14.28 2.65
CA GLY A 50 12.79 14.77 4.02
C GLY A 50 11.47 14.90 4.77
N GLU A 51 10.40 14.23 4.28
CA GLU A 51 9.10 14.23 4.94
C GLU A 51 9.05 13.19 6.08
N LYS A 52 8.20 13.43 7.09
CA LYS A 52 8.03 12.51 8.21
C LYS A 52 7.14 11.33 7.81
N VAL A 53 7.74 10.18 7.61
CA VAL A 53 7.04 8.96 7.21
C VAL A 53 7.45 7.81 8.10
N ASN A 54 6.48 7.08 8.65
CA ASN A 54 6.68 5.75 9.21
C ASN A 54 6.35 4.72 8.14
N VAL A 55 7.22 3.77 7.93
CA VAL A 55 7.07 2.70 6.93
C VAL A 55 6.83 1.37 7.61
N THR A 56 5.74 0.72 7.23
CA THR A 56 5.48 -0.68 7.52
C THR A 56 5.56 -1.46 6.22
N THR A 57 6.38 -2.51 6.16
CA THR A 57 6.47 -3.39 5.00
C THR A 57 6.08 -4.79 5.41
N ILE A 58 5.08 -5.32 4.77
CA ILE A 58 4.53 -6.65 4.99
C ILE A 58 4.73 -7.43 3.71
N LEU A 59 5.38 -8.57 3.81
CA LEU A 59 5.46 -9.57 2.74
C LEU A 59 4.43 -10.66 3.03
N PHE A 60 3.80 -11.15 1.99
CA PHE A 60 2.86 -12.25 2.14
C PHE A 60 2.96 -13.28 1.01
N ASP A 61 2.70 -14.51 1.37
CA ASP A 61 2.45 -15.68 0.54
C ASP A 61 1.26 -16.44 1.18
N ASP A 62 1.43 -17.65 1.65
CA ASP A 62 0.53 -18.36 2.58
C ASP A 62 0.77 -17.98 4.05
N GLU A 63 1.81 -17.20 4.32
CA GLU A 63 2.13 -16.60 5.60
C GLU A 63 2.28 -15.09 5.47
N VAL A 64 2.08 -14.36 6.58
CA VAL A 64 2.23 -12.90 6.65
C VAL A 64 3.45 -12.56 7.50
N GLU A 65 4.40 -11.83 6.93
CA GLU A 65 5.66 -11.47 7.59
C GLU A 65 5.88 -9.95 7.57
N ILE A 66 6.14 -9.37 8.73
CA ILE A 66 6.42 -7.93 8.87
C ILE A 66 7.93 -7.74 8.86
N ILE A 67 8.43 -7.09 7.80
CA ILE A 67 9.86 -6.79 7.62
C ILE A 67 10.22 -5.46 8.27
N HIS A 68 9.42 -4.42 8.01
CA HIS A 68 9.56 -3.13 8.67
C HIS A 68 8.31 -2.86 9.49
N ASP A 69 8.47 -2.54 10.76
CA ASP A 69 7.36 -2.24 11.68
C ASP A 69 7.39 -0.77 12.09
N ARG A 70 6.72 0.07 11.30
CA ARG A 70 6.64 1.52 11.55
C ARG A 70 8.01 2.18 11.72
N PHE A 71 8.99 1.78 10.95
CA PHE A 71 10.30 2.42 10.98
C PHE A 71 10.21 3.84 10.39
N PRO A 72 10.81 4.86 11.05
CA PRO A 72 11.04 6.12 10.37
C PRO A 72 11.74 5.86 9.03
N ILE A 73 11.31 6.54 7.97
CA ILE A 73 11.75 6.21 6.60
C ILE A 73 13.28 6.18 6.47
N ASP A 74 13.98 7.07 7.18
CA ASP A 74 15.44 7.14 7.18
C ASP A 74 16.10 5.88 7.79
N ALA A 75 15.39 5.15 8.64
CA ALA A 75 15.85 3.93 9.28
C ALA A 75 15.49 2.65 8.51
N VAL A 76 14.68 2.75 7.45
CA VAL A 76 14.27 1.60 6.64
C VAL A 76 15.49 1.01 5.96
N GLN A 77 15.74 -0.28 6.23
CA GLN A 77 16.81 -1.04 5.58
C GLN A 77 16.33 -1.54 4.21
N PRO A 78 17.20 -1.64 3.21
CA PRO A 78 16.84 -2.20 1.92
C PRO A 78 16.34 -3.64 2.05
N LEU A 79 15.32 -4.00 1.25
CA LEU A 79 15.00 -5.41 1.02
C LEU A 79 16.13 -6.09 0.26
N THR A 80 16.38 -7.35 0.59
CA THR A 80 17.34 -8.21 -0.11
C THR A 80 16.68 -9.55 -0.47
N ASP A 81 17.40 -10.41 -1.16
CA ASP A 81 16.99 -11.78 -1.47
C ASP A 81 16.81 -12.68 -0.22
N LYS A 82 17.20 -12.20 0.94
CA LYS A 82 16.96 -12.90 2.21
C LYS A 82 15.55 -12.70 2.73
N GLU A 83 15.00 -11.50 2.55
CA GLU A 83 13.64 -11.15 2.96
C GLU A 83 12.64 -11.43 1.85
N TYR A 84 12.95 -11.00 0.61
CA TYR A 84 12.07 -11.15 -0.52
C TYR A 84 12.52 -12.29 -1.44
N TYR A 85 11.91 -13.45 -1.27
CA TYR A 85 12.04 -14.63 -2.12
C TYR A 85 10.66 -15.25 -2.31
N VAL A 86 10.39 -15.77 -3.51
CA VAL A 86 9.07 -16.29 -3.84
C VAL A 86 8.82 -17.70 -3.29
N ARG A 87 7.61 -17.92 -2.78
CA ARG A 87 7.12 -19.22 -2.29
C ARG A 87 5.60 -19.22 -2.13
N GLY A 88 5.02 -20.42 -1.92
CA GLY A 88 3.65 -20.58 -1.42
C GLY A 88 2.54 -20.07 -2.33
N CYS A 89 1.40 -19.85 -1.71
CA CYS A 89 0.14 -19.40 -2.30
C CYS A 89 -0.10 -17.91 -1.96
N THR A 90 -1.32 -17.40 -2.19
CA THR A 90 -1.64 -15.97 -2.08
C THR A 90 -2.72 -15.76 -1.00
N ALA A 91 -2.32 -15.50 0.25
CA ALA A 91 -3.23 -15.16 1.36
C ALA A 91 -3.40 -13.63 1.49
N LEU A 92 -3.89 -13.00 0.43
CA LEU A 92 -4.04 -11.55 0.32
C LEU A 92 -4.96 -10.97 1.40
N LEU A 93 -6.11 -11.61 1.65
CA LEU A 93 -7.10 -11.10 2.61
C LEU A 93 -6.55 -11.14 4.03
N ASP A 94 -5.81 -12.18 4.40
CA ASP A 94 -5.17 -12.29 5.71
C ASP A 94 -4.11 -11.20 5.89
N ALA A 95 -3.28 -10.96 4.86
CA ALA A 95 -2.28 -9.89 4.87
C ALA A 95 -2.90 -8.49 5.05
N VAL A 96 -3.96 -8.19 4.29
CA VAL A 96 -4.64 -6.89 4.36
C VAL A 96 -5.35 -6.73 5.71
N GLY A 97 -6.06 -7.75 6.19
CA GLY A 97 -6.78 -7.70 7.46
C GLY A 97 -5.87 -7.52 8.66
N GLN A 98 -4.78 -8.29 8.72
CA GLN A 98 -3.77 -8.17 9.78
C GLN A 98 -3.08 -6.81 9.76
N ALA A 99 -2.75 -6.28 8.57
CA ALA A 99 -2.15 -4.97 8.41
C ALA A 99 -3.08 -3.85 8.91
N ILE A 100 -4.35 -3.86 8.52
CA ILE A 100 -5.34 -2.88 8.97
C ILE A 100 -5.50 -2.94 10.49
N ASN A 101 -5.68 -4.13 11.07
CA ASN A 101 -5.82 -4.30 12.51
C ASN A 101 -4.60 -3.79 13.26
N LYS A 102 -3.40 -4.07 12.77
CA LYS A 102 -2.15 -3.60 13.36
C LYS A 102 -2.06 -2.08 13.40
N ILE A 103 -2.24 -1.43 12.26
CA ILE A 103 -2.13 0.03 12.16
C ILE A 103 -3.25 0.72 12.95
N ASP A 104 -4.48 0.22 12.88
CA ASP A 104 -5.61 0.74 13.65
C ASP A 104 -5.36 0.67 15.16
N ASN A 105 -4.87 -0.46 15.64
CA ASN A 105 -4.50 -0.62 17.04
C ASN A 105 -3.44 0.41 17.47
N VAL A 106 -2.41 0.59 16.67
CA VAL A 106 -1.37 1.59 16.96
C VAL A 106 -1.96 3.00 17.01
N GLN A 107 -2.71 3.40 15.97
CA GLN A 107 -3.30 4.74 15.90
C GLN A 107 -4.26 5.00 17.08
N LYS A 108 -5.05 4.01 17.52
CA LYS A 108 -5.96 4.14 18.64
C LYS A 108 -5.28 4.33 20.01
N HIS A 109 -4.12 3.69 20.20
CA HIS A 109 -3.43 3.70 21.49
C HIS A 109 -2.36 4.81 21.61
N LEU A 110 -1.99 5.47 20.50
CA LEU A 110 -1.10 6.61 20.56
C LEU A 110 -1.83 7.87 21.06
N PRO A 111 -1.15 8.76 21.82
CA PRO A 111 -1.62 10.12 22.06
C PRO A 111 -1.91 10.83 20.73
N GLU A 112 -2.90 11.71 20.69
CA GLU A 112 -3.37 12.34 19.43
C GLU A 112 -2.26 13.03 18.65
N GLU A 113 -1.37 13.75 19.34
CA GLU A 113 -0.24 14.45 18.73
C GLU A 113 0.82 13.54 18.08
N HIS A 114 0.77 12.24 18.39
CA HIS A 114 1.66 11.21 17.81
C HIS A 114 0.96 10.34 16.76
N ARG A 115 -0.35 10.52 16.57
CA ARG A 115 -1.09 9.82 15.52
C ARG A 115 -0.75 10.43 14.15
N ALA A 116 -0.51 9.57 13.19
CA ALA A 116 -0.35 10.02 11.81
C ALA A 116 -1.64 10.67 11.31
N GLY A 117 -1.51 11.85 10.73
CA GLY A 117 -2.62 12.54 10.09
C GLY A 117 -3.01 11.94 8.75
N LYS A 118 -2.12 11.14 8.16
CA LYS A 118 -2.32 10.47 6.86
C LYS A 118 -1.91 9.01 6.97
N VAL A 119 -2.74 8.13 6.44
CA VAL A 119 -2.46 6.68 6.38
C VAL A 119 -2.70 6.22 4.94
N LEU A 120 -1.66 5.68 4.30
CA LEU A 120 -1.70 5.20 2.94
C LEU A 120 -1.28 3.73 2.90
N PHE A 121 -2.14 2.89 2.36
CA PHE A 121 -1.87 1.48 2.06
C PHE A 121 -1.56 1.32 0.59
N VAL A 122 -0.52 0.57 0.27
CA VAL A 122 -0.14 0.17 -1.08
C VAL A 122 -0.09 -1.35 -1.14
N ILE A 123 -1.02 -1.93 -1.87
CA ILE A 123 -1.19 -3.39 -2.01
C ILE A 123 -0.75 -3.78 -3.40
N THR A 124 0.22 -4.69 -3.51
CA THR A 124 0.72 -5.20 -4.78
C THR A 124 0.61 -6.71 -4.81
N THR A 125 -0.02 -7.26 -5.84
CA THR A 125 -0.17 -8.70 -6.05
C THR A 125 -0.16 -9.04 -7.55
N ASP A 126 0.23 -10.25 -7.92
CA ASP A 126 0.16 -10.75 -9.29
C ASP A 126 -0.76 -11.99 -9.42
N GLY A 127 -1.47 -12.32 -8.35
CA GLY A 127 -2.35 -13.46 -8.28
C GLY A 127 -3.71 -13.17 -7.66
N LEU A 128 -4.63 -14.12 -7.85
CA LEU A 128 -5.90 -14.12 -7.16
C LEU A 128 -5.74 -14.67 -5.74
N GLU A 129 -6.51 -14.13 -4.81
CA GLU A 129 -6.68 -14.69 -3.47
C GLU A 129 -7.03 -16.19 -3.53
N ASN A 130 -6.28 -17.02 -2.83
CA ASN A 130 -6.50 -18.48 -2.87
C ASN A 130 -6.15 -19.24 -1.59
N SER A 131 -5.65 -18.58 -0.53
CA SER A 131 -5.20 -19.30 0.66
C SER A 131 -5.49 -18.63 2.00
N SER A 132 -6.18 -17.50 2.02
CA SER A 132 -6.58 -16.85 3.27
C SER A 132 -7.54 -17.72 4.08
N THR A 133 -7.33 -17.76 5.39
CA THR A 133 -8.09 -18.57 6.34
C THR A 133 -8.70 -17.76 7.49
N GLU A 134 -8.16 -16.57 7.76
CA GLU A 134 -8.57 -15.71 8.87
C GLU A 134 -9.67 -14.72 8.44
N PHE A 135 -9.54 -14.14 7.24
CA PHE A 135 -10.46 -13.13 6.72
C PHE A 135 -11.08 -13.56 5.40
N ASN A 136 -12.31 -13.11 5.15
CA ASN A 136 -12.98 -13.25 3.86
C ASN A 136 -13.19 -11.88 3.19
N TYR A 137 -13.62 -11.86 1.92
CA TYR A 137 -13.84 -10.65 1.14
C TYR A 137 -14.77 -9.64 1.82
N ASN A 138 -15.85 -10.11 2.47
CA ASN A 138 -16.80 -9.22 3.15
C ASN A 138 -16.18 -8.58 4.40
N ASP A 139 -15.33 -9.30 5.11
CA ASP A 139 -14.62 -8.78 6.29
C ASP A 139 -13.68 -7.66 5.86
N ILE A 140 -12.83 -7.91 4.86
CA ILE A 140 -11.88 -6.91 4.36
C ILE A 140 -12.61 -5.69 3.78
N LYS A 141 -13.67 -5.90 3.00
CA LYS A 141 -14.47 -4.80 2.46
C LYS A 141 -14.98 -3.88 3.57
N ARG A 142 -15.61 -4.44 4.61
CA ARG A 142 -16.09 -3.65 5.76
C ARG A 142 -14.95 -2.91 6.47
N MET A 143 -13.79 -3.55 6.63
CA MET A 143 -12.63 -2.94 7.26
C MET A 143 -12.11 -1.77 6.44
N ILE A 144 -11.92 -1.93 5.14
CA ILE A 144 -11.45 -0.87 4.23
C ILE A 144 -12.44 0.29 4.20
N GLU A 145 -13.75 0.02 3.99
CA GLU A 145 -14.79 1.05 3.96
C GLU A 145 -14.79 1.87 5.26
N ALA A 146 -14.74 1.21 6.42
CA ALA A 146 -14.67 1.90 7.72
C ALA A 146 -13.39 2.75 7.89
N LYS A 147 -12.25 2.33 7.34
CA LYS A 147 -11.00 3.10 7.42
C LYS A 147 -10.97 4.26 6.44
N LYS A 148 -11.59 4.14 5.29
CA LYS A 148 -11.79 5.25 4.35
C LYS A 148 -12.64 6.37 4.97
N GLU A 149 -13.67 6.03 5.76
CA GLU A 149 -14.41 7.03 6.54
C GLU A 149 -13.53 7.77 7.56
N CYS A 150 -12.43 7.14 8.01
CA CYS A 150 -11.41 7.76 8.86
C CYS A 150 -10.33 8.53 8.08
N GLY A 151 -10.43 8.63 6.76
CA GLY A 151 -9.47 9.33 5.90
C GLY A 151 -8.24 8.51 5.49
N TRP A 152 -8.28 7.17 5.68
CA TRP A 152 -7.24 6.30 5.14
C TRP A 152 -7.43 6.11 3.65
N GLU A 153 -6.32 5.97 2.92
CA GLU A 153 -6.31 5.74 1.49
C GLU A 153 -5.68 4.38 1.17
N PHE A 154 -6.20 3.73 0.12
CA PHE A 154 -5.76 2.40 -0.30
C PHE A 154 -5.51 2.41 -1.80
N LEU A 155 -4.32 1.97 -2.23
CA LEU A 155 -3.96 1.72 -3.62
C LEU A 155 -3.82 0.21 -3.84
N PHE A 156 -4.36 -0.27 -4.94
CA PHE A 156 -4.31 -1.67 -5.34
C PHE A 156 -3.68 -1.82 -6.72
N LEU A 157 -2.56 -2.54 -6.79
CA LEU A 157 -1.81 -2.76 -8.01
C LEU A 157 -1.78 -4.27 -8.27
N GLY A 158 -2.42 -4.68 -9.36
CA GLY A 158 -2.56 -6.08 -9.72
C GLY A 158 -1.89 -6.40 -11.05
N ALA A 159 -1.08 -7.46 -11.11
CA ALA A 159 -0.60 -8.01 -12.37
C ALA A 159 -1.36 -9.29 -12.71
N ASN A 160 -1.44 -9.63 -14.01
CA ASN A 160 -2.10 -10.84 -14.49
C ASN A 160 -3.57 -11.04 -14.06
N ILE A 161 -4.18 -10.02 -13.46
CA ILE A 161 -5.57 -10.02 -12.96
C ILE A 161 -6.27 -8.72 -13.39
N ASP A 162 -7.59 -8.71 -13.39
CA ASP A 162 -8.37 -7.47 -13.49
C ASP A 162 -8.32 -6.77 -12.11
N ALA A 163 -7.30 -5.93 -11.92
CA ALA A 163 -7.06 -5.25 -10.65
C ALA A 163 -8.28 -4.43 -10.20
N GLY A 164 -9.01 -3.80 -11.13
CA GLY A 164 -10.22 -3.06 -10.82
C GLY A 164 -11.31 -3.91 -10.20
N LYS A 165 -11.55 -5.12 -10.74
CA LYS A 165 -12.54 -6.04 -10.18
C LYS A 165 -12.12 -6.61 -8.82
N GLU A 166 -10.85 -6.97 -8.67
CA GLU A 166 -10.35 -7.50 -7.39
C GLU A 166 -10.39 -6.43 -6.30
N ALA A 167 -9.98 -5.20 -6.62
CA ALA A 167 -10.06 -4.05 -5.72
C ALA A 167 -11.51 -3.76 -5.26
N GLU A 168 -12.48 -3.77 -6.18
CA GLU A 168 -13.90 -3.55 -5.86
C GLU A 168 -14.46 -4.61 -4.91
N LYS A 169 -14.01 -5.87 -5.00
CA LYS A 169 -14.43 -6.93 -4.07
C LYS A 169 -14.05 -6.63 -2.62
N ILE A 170 -12.96 -5.92 -2.41
CA ILE A 170 -12.45 -5.54 -1.08
C ILE A 170 -12.75 -4.08 -0.71
N GLY A 171 -13.54 -3.35 -1.50
CA GLY A 171 -14.01 -2.00 -1.17
C GLY A 171 -13.07 -0.87 -1.60
N ILE A 172 -12.11 -1.14 -2.49
CA ILE A 172 -11.24 -0.14 -3.12
C ILE A 172 -11.83 0.25 -4.47
N GLU A 173 -11.93 1.55 -4.77
CA GLU A 173 -12.48 2.06 -6.03
C GLU A 173 -11.52 1.83 -7.20
N ARG A 174 -12.08 1.75 -8.43
CA ARG A 174 -11.32 1.55 -9.66
C ARG A 174 -10.26 2.62 -9.90
N ASN A 175 -10.51 3.88 -9.58
CA ASN A 175 -9.55 4.96 -9.70
C ASN A 175 -8.39 4.88 -8.68
N ARG A 176 -8.47 3.95 -7.73
CA ARG A 176 -7.41 3.60 -6.77
C ARG A 176 -6.79 2.24 -7.05
N SER A 177 -7.07 1.69 -8.23
CA SER A 177 -6.51 0.42 -8.67
C SER A 177 -5.97 0.54 -10.10
N VAL A 178 -4.94 -0.25 -10.40
CA VAL A 178 -4.36 -0.34 -11.74
C VAL A 178 -3.85 -1.75 -12.01
N THR A 179 -4.08 -2.22 -13.25
CA THR A 179 -3.43 -3.44 -13.74
C THR A 179 -2.09 -3.07 -14.37
N TYR A 180 -1.02 -3.76 -13.97
CA TYR A 180 0.31 -3.58 -14.53
C TYR A 180 0.82 -4.84 -15.22
N GLU A 181 1.77 -4.69 -16.14
CA GLU A 181 2.45 -5.82 -16.78
C GLU A 181 3.46 -6.44 -15.83
N ASN A 182 3.45 -7.78 -15.73
CA ASN A 182 4.38 -8.53 -14.91
C ASN A 182 5.71 -8.75 -15.66
N ASP A 183 6.36 -7.66 -16.05
CA ASP A 183 7.68 -7.63 -16.68
C ASP A 183 8.55 -6.53 -16.03
N HIS A 184 9.83 -6.50 -16.40
CA HIS A 184 10.80 -5.54 -15.86
C HIS A 184 10.33 -4.09 -15.94
N ASP A 185 9.82 -3.67 -17.11
CA ASP A 185 9.39 -2.28 -17.34
C ASP A 185 8.11 -1.97 -16.59
N GLY A 186 7.15 -2.91 -16.54
CA GLY A 186 5.91 -2.79 -15.79
C GLY A 186 6.14 -2.65 -14.28
N VAL A 187 7.04 -3.45 -13.72
CA VAL A 187 7.42 -3.34 -12.29
C VAL A 187 8.11 -2.00 -12.01
N ALA A 188 9.00 -1.54 -12.90
CA ALA A 188 9.65 -0.24 -12.75
C ALA A 188 8.63 0.92 -12.77
N LEU A 189 7.72 0.94 -13.73
CA LEU A 189 6.63 1.94 -13.82
C LEU A 189 5.74 1.91 -12.59
N ASN A 190 5.44 0.72 -12.08
CA ASN A 190 4.65 0.51 -10.87
C ASN A 190 5.27 1.27 -9.67
N TYR A 191 6.55 1.03 -9.37
CA TYR A 191 7.22 1.72 -8.26
C TYR A 191 7.44 3.22 -8.51
N GLU A 192 7.55 3.67 -9.76
CA GLU A 192 7.58 5.10 -10.09
C GLU A 192 6.24 5.78 -9.81
N ALA A 193 5.13 5.19 -10.23
CA ALA A 193 3.79 5.72 -9.99
C ALA A 193 3.45 5.74 -8.50
N VAL A 194 3.72 4.64 -7.78
CA VAL A 194 3.57 4.59 -6.31
C VAL A 194 4.42 5.67 -5.65
N GLY A 195 5.67 5.85 -6.07
CA GLY A 195 6.56 6.89 -5.55
C GLY A 195 6.03 8.32 -5.77
N ARG A 196 5.35 8.59 -6.90
CA ARG A 196 4.67 9.87 -7.16
C ARG A 196 3.46 10.04 -6.24
N ALA A 197 2.63 9.01 -6.11
CA ALA A 197 1.47 9.01 -5.23
C ALA A 197 1.87 9.28 -3.76
N VAL A 198 2.85 8.53 -3.25
CA VAL A 198 3.40 8.71 -1.90
C VAL A 198 3.90 10.13 -1.70
N ARG A 199 4.67 10.69 -2.64
CA ARG A 199 5.17 12.06 -2.56
C ARG A 199 4.05 13.10 -2.53
N GLY A 200 2.99 12.91 -3.32
CA GLY A 200 1.81 13.77 -3.28
C GLY A 200 1.15 13.79 -1.90
N VAL A 201 0.98 12.60 -1.32
CA VAL A 201 0.40 12.42 0.02
C VAL A 201 1.30 13.01 1.11
N THR A 202 2.59 12.71 1.11
CA THR A 202 3.51 13.13 2.18
C THR A 202 3.74 14.64 2.22
N LYS A 203 3.74 15.30 1.06
CA LYS A 203 3.89 16.77 0.95
C LYS A 203 2.63 17.56 1.32
N SER A 204 1.47 16.92 1.38
CA SER A 204 0.25 17.57 1.85
C SER A 204 0.42 18.01 3.31
N ARG A 205 -0.01 19.23 3.63
CA ARG A 205 0.01 19.81 4.98
C ARG A 205 -1.33 19.67 5.71
N THR A 206 -2.24 18.89 5.14
CA THR A 206 -3.55 18.57 5.74
C THR A 206 -3.62 17.09 6.11
N CYS A 207 -4.55 16.73 6.98
CA CYS A 207 -4.85 15.33 7.27
C CYS A 207 -5.71 14.67 6.19
N SER A 208 -6.11 15.42 5.16
CA SER A 208 -6.83 14.88 4.00
C SER A 208 -5.83 14.41 2.96
N ILE A 209 -6.02 13.20 2.46
CA ILE A 209 -5.28 12.68 1.30
C ILE A 209 -6.06 13.05 0.05
N GLU A 210 -5.46 13.89 -0.79
CA GLU A 210 -5.95 14.20 -2.13
C GLU A 210 -4.99 13.56 -3.13
N LEU A 211 -5.42 12.46 -3.72
CA LEU A 211 -4.66 11.75 -4.73
C LEU A 211 -5.30 11.98 -6.10
N ASP A 212 -4.50 12.45 -7.06
CA ASP A 212 -4.91 12.61 -8.46
C ASP A 212 -5.34 11.25 -9.04
N ASP A 213 -6.47 11.22 -9.74
CA ASP A 213 -6.96 10.01 -10.39
C ASP A 213 -6.02 9.54 -11.52
N ALA A 214 -5.21 10.43 -12.07
CA ALA A 214 -4.17 10.14 -13.07
C ALA A 214 -2.86 9.56 -12.48
N TRP A 215 -2.86 9.19 -11.19
CA TRP A 215 -1.66 8.72 -10.49
C TRP A 215 -0.95 7.53 -11.16
N ALA A 216 -1.70 6.72 -11.92
CA ALA A 216 -1.25 5.48 -12.53
C ALA A 216 -1.47 5.43 -14.07
N ASP A 217 -1.68 6.56 -14.74
CA ASP A 217 -1.97 6.62 -16.18
C ASP A 217 -0.86 5.97 -17.02
N ASP A 218 0.41 6.18 -16.67
CA ASP A 218 1.57 5.60 -17.37
C ASP A 218 1.54 4.06 -17.31
N ILE A 219 1.12 3.48 -16.17
CA ILE A 219 1.00 2.03 -15.99
C ILE A 219 -0.13 1.52 -16.90
N ALA A 220 -1.29 2.17 -16.85
CA ALA A 220 -2.45 1.79 -17.67
C ALA A 220 -2.13 1.84 -19.16
N GLU A 221 -1.46 2.91 -19.63
CA GLU A 221 -1.02 3.03 -21.01
C GLU A 221 -0.01 1.95 -21.44
N TYR A 222 0.93 1.59 -20.55
CA TYR A 222 1.89 0.54 -20.84
C TYR A 222 1.20 -0.81 -20.99
N HIS A 223 0.29 -1.15 -20.05
CA HIS A 223 -0.50 -2.37 -20.09
C HIS A 223 -1.35 -2.46 -21.37
N GLU A 224 -2.05 -1.39 -21.76
CA GLU A 224 -2.83 -1.38 -22.99
C GLU A 224 -1.99 -1.59 -24.26
N LYS A 225 -0.76 -1.06 -24.28
CA LYS A 225 0.16 -1.24 -25.41
C LYS A 225 0.71 -2.66 -25.47
N ALA A 226 0.99 -3.28 -24.33
CA ALA A 226 1.45 -4.66 -24.24
C ALA A 226 0.38 -5.65 -24.71
N GLY A 227 -0.87 -5.47 -24.30
CA GLY A 227 -1.99 -6.31 -24.73
C GLY A 227 -2.36 -6.24 -26.22
N LYS A 228 -1.75 -5.28 -26.98
CA LYS A 228 -1.92 -5.14 -28.45
C LYS A 228 -0.77 -5.77 -29.25
N ARG A 229 0.24 -6.33 -28.60
CA ARG A 229 1.36 -7.05 -29.22
C ARG A 229 1.10 -8.53 -29.28
#